data_85f5d9c57d4662a11ade50e01b4c3b0c
#
_entry.id   85f5d9c57d4662a11ade50e01b4c3b0c
#
_cell.length_a   1.000
_cell.length_b   1.000
_cell.length_c   1.000
_cell.angle_alpha   90.00
_cell.angle_beta   90.00
_cell.angle_gamma   90.00
#
_symmetry.space_group_name_H-M   'P 1'
#
loop_
_entity.id
_entity.type
_entity.pdbx_description
1 polymer ?
#
loop_
_entity_poly.entity_id
_entity_poly.type
_entity_poly.pdbx_seq_one_letter_code
_entity_poly.pdbx_strand_id
1 'polypeptide(L)'
;MTQPAKRPRENFNSKLCIFCQTSTDEVVHEVTKLSWGEYRRQMAIQMADDLMSIRLVGDMIAVEAKYNGTCDQKFRDKHRSFKDSKVNQEEKELQLKEERAFLELIDYMKNEAENGVALFLMAELNKQYNERKVELGLPPETNHLKNE
;
A
#
# COMPACT_ATOMS: atom_id res chain seq x y z
N MET A 1 -23.09 -27.87 -28.22
CA MET A 1 -21.75 -27.36 -28.15
C MET A 1 -21.54 -26.52 -26.91
N THR A 2 -20.48 -26.81 -26.26
CA THR A 2 -20.16 -26.04 -25.06
C THR A 2 -19.58 -24.71 -25.45
N GLN A 3 -20.15 -23.66 -24.94
CA GLN A 3 -19.55 -22.39 -25.12
C GLN A 3 -18.21 -22.36 -24.41
N PRO A 4 -17.23 -21.72 -24.97
CA PRO A 4 -16.02 -21.54 -24.24
C PRO A 4 -16.34 -20.85 -22.91
N ALA A 5 -15.52 -21.10 -21.93
CA ALA A 5 -15.70 -20.51 -20.62
C ALA A 5 -16.11 -19.06 -20.76
N LYS A 6 -17.11 -18.67 -20.01
CA LYS A 6 -17.56 -17.29 -20.06
C LYS A 6 -16.41 -16.36 -19.77
N ARG A 7 -16.24 -15.40 -20.62
CA ARG A 7 -15.16 -14.45 -20.47
C ARG A 7 -15.52 -13.52 -19.33
N PRO A 8 -14.55 -13.17 -18.49
CA PRO A 8 -14.83 -12.26 -17.37
C PRO A 8 -15.48 -10.96 -17.79
N ARG A 9 -15.13 -10.47 -18.97
CA ARG A 9 -15.69 -9.23 -19.49
C ARG A 9 -17.17 -9.33 -19.83
N GLU A 10 -17.72 -10.53 -19.92
CA GLU A 10 -19.15 -10.72 -20.14
C GLU A 10 -19.95 -10.34 -18.88
N ASN A 11 -19.27 -10.12 -17.79
CA ASN A 11 -19.91 -9.69 -16.55
C ASN A 11 -20.26 -8.22 -16.57
N PHE A 12 -19.98 -7.52 -17.67
CA PHE A 12 -20.37 -6.12 -17.78
C PHE A 12 -20.84 -5.81 -19.21
N ASN A 13 -21.65 -4.78 -19.31
CA ASN A 13 -22.15 -4.29 -20.59
C ASN A 13 -21.18 -3.27 -21.16
N SER A 14 -20.56 -3.58 -22.30
CA SER A 14 -19.55 -2.71 -22.90
C SER A 14 -20.11 -1.38 -23.40
N LYS A 15 -21.43 -1.27 -23.54
CA LYS A 15 -22.06 -0.01 -23.97
C LYS A 15 -22.18 0.99 -22.82
N LEU A 16 -22.04 0.53 -21.60
CA LEU A 16 -22.13 1.34 -20.40
C LEU A 16 -20.76 1.58 -19.80
N CYS A 17 -20.68 2.53 -18.88
CA CYS A 17 -19.43 2.77 -18.16
C CYS A 17 -19.00 1.50 -17.44
N ILE A 18 -17.74 1.10 -17.63
CA ILE A 18 -17.23 -0.13 -17.04
C ILE A 18 -17.24 -0.10 -15.50
N PHE A 19 -17.19 1.09 -14.91
CA PHE A 19 -17.20 1.22 -13.45
C PHE A 19 -18.60 1.13 -12.86
N CYS A 20 -19.52 1.96 -13.30
CA CYS A 20 -20.85 2.05 -12.70
C CYS A 20 -21.91 1.22 -13.40
N GLN A 21 -21.70 0.86 -14.65
CA GLN A 21 -22.64 0.06 -15.44
C GLN A 21 -24.05 0.65 -15.49
N THR A 22 -24.11 1.98 -15.49
CA THR A 22 -25.39 2.68 -15.58
C THR A 22 -25.35 3.67 -16.74
N SER A 23 -26.52 3.99 -17.25
CA SER A 23 -26.66 5.02 -18.25
C SER A 23 -26.67 6.38 -17.52
N THR A 24 -25.85 7.30 -17.98
CA THR A 24 -25.78 8.64 -17.39
C THR A 24 -25.81 9.67 -18.49
N ASP A 25 -26.08 10.91 -18.10
CA ASP A 25 -26.05 12.04 -19.04
C ASP A 25 -24.62 12.50 -19.31
N GLU A 26 -23.67 11.97 -18.59
CA GLU A 26 -22.26 12.34 -18.76
C GLU A 26 -21.67 11.67 -20.01
N VAL A 27 -20.69 12.35 -20.58
CA VAL A 27 -19.98 11.84 -21.73
C VAL A 27 -19.20 10.58 -21.35
N VAL A 28 -19.34 9.56 -22.18
CA VAL A 28 -18.63 8.30 -22.00
C VAL A 28 -17.47 8.28 -22.98
N HIS A 29 -16.31 7.93 -22.51
CA HIS A 29 -15.09 7.86 -23.31
C HIS A 29 -14.78 6.42 -23.69
N GLU A 30 -14.24 6.24 -24.88
CA GLU A 30 -13.77 4.93 -25.30
C GLU A 30 -12.33 4.73 -24.86
N VAL A 31 -12.01 3.51 -24.48
CA VAL A 31 -10.62 3.16 -24.16
C VAL A 31 -9.83 3.08 -25.45
N THR A 32 -8.77 3.84 -25.55
CA THR A 32 -7.94 3.94 -26.75
C THR A 32 -6.53 3.39 -26.58
N LYS A 33 -6.14 3.03 -25.36
CA LYS A 33 -4.81 2.48 -25.06
C LYS A 33 -4.93 1.19 -24.27
N LEU A 34 -4.14 0.19 -24.67
CA LEU A 34 -4.08 -1.08 -23.93
C LEU A 34 -3.62 -0.85 -22.47
N SER A 35 -2.66 0.03 -22.30
CA SER A 35 -2.12 0.33 -20.97
C SER A 35 -3.18 0.88 -20.00
N TRP A 36 -4.23 1.52 -20.52
CA TRP A 36 -5.32 2.03 -19.68
C TRP A 36 -5.93 0.93 -18.83
N GLY A 37 -6.29 -0.17 -19.46
CA GLY A 37 -6.92 -1.30 -18.79
C GLY A 37 -5.97 -2.05 -17.87
N GLU A 38 -4.76 -2.29 -18.35
CA GLU A 38 -3.75 -2.98 -17.56
C GLU A 38 -3.40 -2.24 -16.29
N TYR A 39 -3.23 -0.93 -16.39
CA TYR A 39 -2.88 -0.10 -15.25
C TYR A 39 -4.00 -0.12 -14.20
N ARG A 40 -5.23 0.01 -14.64
CA ARG A 40 -6.38 -0.01 -13.73
C ARG A 40 -6.64 -1.39 -13.16
N ARG A 41 -6.35 -2.44 -13.90
CA ARG A 41 -6.45 -3.79 -13.37
C ARG A 41 -5.47 -4.00 -12.23
N GLN A 42 -4.23 -3.50 -12.36
CA GLN A 42 -3.26 -3.57 -11.28
C GLN A 42 -3.75 -2.81 -10.04
N MET A 43 -4.35 -1.65 -10.24
CA MET A 43 -4.96 -0.91 -9.14
C MET A 43 -6.04 -1.73 -8.43
N ALA A 44 -6.91 -2.37 -9.21
CA ALA A 44 -7.99 -3.17 -8.66
C ALA A 44 -7.46 -4.36 -7.86
N ILE A 45 -6.43 -5.02 -8.38
CA ILE A 45 -5.79 -6.14 -7.69
C ILE A 45 -5.20 -5.68 -6.36
N GLN A 46 -4.51 -4.56 -6.37
CA GLN A 46 -3.89 -4.01 -5.16
C GLN A 46 -4.93 -3.67 -4.10
N MET A 47 -6.09 -3.19 -4.51
CA MET A 47 -7.19 -2.84 -3.60
C MET A 47 -8.07 -4.04 -3.24
N ALA A 48 -7.78 -5.22 -3.77
CA ALA A 48 -8.61 -6.40 -3.63
C ALA A 48 -10.04 -6.17 -4.14
N ASP A 49 -10.17 -5.38 -5.20
CA ASP A 49 -11.45 -5.14 -5.86
C ASP A 49 -11.64 -6.21 -6.92
N ASP A 50 -12.24 -7.32 -6.52
CA ASP A 50 -12.38 -8.49 -7.38
C ASP A 50 -13.28 -8.21 -8.58
N LEU A 51 -14.33 -7.44 -8.38
CA LEU A 51 -15.25 -7.11 -9.47
C LEU A 51 -14.54 -6.36 -10.57
N MET A 52 -13.83 -5.30 -10.22
CA MET A 52 -13.11 -4.52 -11.22
C MET A 52 -11.93 -5.27 -11.82
N SER A 53 -11.23 -6.08 -11.03
CA SER A 53 -10.12 -6.85 -11.57
C SER A 53 -10.60 -7.86 -12.63
N ILE A 54 -11.80 -8.40 -12.47
CA ILE A 54 -12.41 -9.29 -13.45
C ILE A 54 -12.86 -8.52 -14.70
N ARG A 55 -13.52 -7.38 -14.50
CA ARG A 55 -13.97 -6.56 -15.64
C ARG A 55 -12.83 -6.08 -16.51
N LEU A 56 -11.68 -5.81 -15.91
CA LEU A 56 -10.53 -5.26 -16.61
C LEU A 56 -9.60 -6.31 -17.20
N VAL A 57 -9.99 -7.58 -17.16
CA VAL A 57 -9.22 -8.65 -17.77
C VAL A 57 -9.30 -8.55 -19.30
N GLY A 58 -8.15 -8.63 -19.94
CA GLY A 58 -8.07 -8.70 -21.39
C GLY A 58 -7.92 -7.34 -22.04
N ASP A 59 -8.24 -7.31 -23.32
CA ASP A 59 -8.05 -6.14 -24.16
C ASP A 59 -9.30 -5.25 -24.12
N MET A 60 -9.20 -4.15 -23.43
CA MET A 60 -10.32 -3.22 -23.27
C MET A 60 -10.67 -2.52 -24.59
N ILE A 61 -9.72 -2.39 -25.50
CA ILE A 61 -10.00 -1.83 -26.82
C ILE A 61 -10.79 -2.83 -27.65
N ALA A 62 -10.41 -4.09 -27.63
CA ALA A 62 -11.08 -5.14 -28.39
C ALA A 62 -12.54 -5.32 -27.98
N VAL A 63 -12.86 -5.14 -26.71
CA VAL A 63 -14.24 -5.25 -26.22
C VAL A 63 -14.97 -3.92 -26.26
N GLU A 64 -14.35 -2.88 -26.79
CA GLU A 64 -14.91 -1.55 -26.92
C GLU A 64 -15.39 -1.00 -25.59
N ALA A 65 -14.61 -1.21 -24.54
CA ALA A 65 -14.94 -0.72 -23.20
C ALA A 65 -15.05 0.79 -23.17
N LYS A 66 -15.97 1.28 -22.37
CA LYS A 66 -16.20 2.70 -22.19
C LYS A 66 -16.15 3.06 -20.73
N TYR A 67 -15.83 4.29 -20.44
CA TYR A 67 -15.78 4.76 -19.07
C TYR A 67 -16.26 6.20 -18.97
N ASN A 68 -16.83 6.50 -17.82
CA ASN A 68 -17.21 7.85 -17.44
C ASN A 68 -16.02 8.48 -16.74
N GLY A 69 -15.69 9.72 -17.10
CA GLY A 69 -14.52 10.40 -16.52
C GLY A 69 -14.61 10.57 -15.02
N THR A 70 -15.80 10.84 -14.51
CA THR A 70 -16.02 10.99 -13.07
C THR A 70 -15.78 9.67 -12.35
N CYS A 71 -16.29 8.57 -12.90
CA CYS A 71 -16.08 7.24 -12.31
C CYS A 71 -14.61 6.85 -12.34
N ASP A 72 -13.93 7.14 -13.43
CA ASP A 72 -12.50 6.86 -13.54
C ASP A 72 -11.71 7.65 -12.51
N GLN A 73 -12.04 8.93 -12.34
CA GLN A 73 -11.39 9.75 -11.35
C GLN A 73 -11.60 9.22 -9.93
N LYS A 74 -12.83 8.83 -9.61
CA LYS A 74 -13.15 8.24 -8.30
C LYS A 74 -12.38 6.96 -8.06
N PHE A 75 -12.25 6.14 -9.09
CA PHE A 75 -11.49 4.89 -8.97
C PHE A 75 -10.02 5.17 -8.69
N ARG A 76 -9.42 6.11 -9.41
CA ARG A 76 -8.02 6.49 -9.20
C ARG A 76 -7.80 7.13 -7.84
N ASP A 77 -8.74 7.95 -7.39
CA ASP A 77 -8.68 8.57 -6.06
C ASP A 77 -8.77 7.53 -4.96
N LYS A 78 -9.64 6.54 -5.14
CA LYS A 78 -9.75 5.42 -4.20
C LYS A 78 -8.43 4.67 -4.08
N HIS A 79 -7.78 4.43 -5.20
CA HIS A 79 -6.48 3.75 -5.21
C HIS A 79 -5.41 4.60 -4.52
N ARG A 80 -5.40 5.91 -4.76
CA ARG A 80 -4.47 6.82 -4.11
C ARG A 80 -4.65 6.80 -2.59
N SER A 81 -5.89 6.86 -2.12
CA SER A 81 -6.21 6.79 -0.70
C SER A 81 -5.77 5.46 -0.09
N PHE A 82 -5.95 4.37 -0.83
CA PHE A 82 -5.50 3.07 -0.39
C PHE A 82 -3.98 3.03 -0.19
N LYS A 83 -3.22 3.57 -1.13
CA LYS A 83 -1.76 3.63 -1.04
C LYS A 83 -1.31 4.49 0.14
N ASP A 84 -1.95 5.64 0.33
CA ASP A 84 -1.63 6.55 1.43
C ASP A 84 -1.91 5.89 2.77
N SER A 85 -3.02 5.20 2.91
CA SER A 85 -3.35 4.45 4.13
C SER A 85 -2.32 3.37 4.43
N LYS A 86 -1.86 2.68 3.41
CA LYS A 86 -0.87 1.63 3.58
C LYS A 86 0.46 2.21 4.05
N VAL A 87 0.89 3.32 3.47
CA VAL A 87 2.11 4.00 3.89
C VAL A 87 2.00 4.45 5.33
N ASN A 88 0.88 5.06 5.71
CA ASN A 88 0.65 5.51 7.09
C ASN A 88 0.69 4.34 8.07
N GLN A 89 0.15 3.20 7.69
CA GLN A 89 0.17 2.03 8.54
C GLN A 89 1.60 1.52 8.75
N GLU A 90 2.40 1.50 7.70
CA GLU A 90 3.79 1.12 7.79
C GLU A 90 4.59 2.06 8.69
N GLU A 91 4.33 3.36 8.59
CA GLU A 91 4.96 4.35 9.47
C GLU A 91 4.60 4.13 10.93
N LYS A 92 3.34 3.83 11.21
CA LYS A 92 2.89 3.53 12.58
C LYS A 92 3.57 2.28 13.13
N GLU A 93 3.72 1.25 12.31
CA GLU A 93 4.43 0.04 12.72
C GLU A 93 5.89 0.33 13.05
N LEU A 94 6.54 1.16 12.25
CA LEU A 94 7.91 1.58 12.52
C LEU A 94 8.02 2.34 13.84
N GLN A 95 7.10 3.27 14.09
CA GLN A 95 7.07 4.01 15.34
C GLN A 95 6.92 3.08 16.54
N LEU A 96 6.04 2.11 16.45
CA LEU A 96 5.85 1.14 17.54
C LEU A 96 7.11 0.34 17.80
N LYS A 97 7.83 -0.05 16.76
CA LYS A 97 9.09 -0.77 16.91
C LYS A 97 10.16 0.11 17.57
N GLU A 98 10.22 1.37 17.20
CA GLU A 98 11.15 2.32 17.82
C GLU A 98 10.83 2.53 19.28
N GLU A 99 9.57 2.67 19.65
CA GLU A 99 9.15 2.82 21.05
C GLU A 99 9.52 1.58 21.85
N ARG A 100 9.33 0.40 21.28
CA ARG A 100 9.71 -0.85 21.95
C ARG A 100 11.21 -0.90 22.21
N ALA A 101 12.03 -0.54 21.22
CA ALA A 101 13.47 -0.52 21.38
C ALA A 101 13.90 0.42 22.49
N PHE A 102 13.27 1.58 22.55
CA PHE A 102 13.55 2.59 23.57
C PHE A 102 13.17 2.10 24.97
N LEU A 103 12.00 1.49 25.12
CA LEU A 103 11.56 0.95 26.39
C LEU A 103 12.47 -0.17 26.90
N GLU A 104 12.93 -1.03 25.99
CA GLU A 104 13.87 -2.08 26.36
C GLU A 104 15.21 -1.51 26.80
N LEU A 105 15.65 -0.43 26.20
CA LEU A 105 16.85 0.27 26.65
C LEU A 105 16.69 0.81 28.06
N ILE A 106 15.55 1.44 28.33
CA ILE A 106 15.25 1.96 29.66
C ILE A 106 15.25 0.84 30.71
N ASP A 107 14.65 -0.30 30.39
CA ASP A 107 14.63 -1.44 31.29
C ASP A 107 16.03 -1.97 31.56
N TYR A 108 16.86 -2.03 30.52
CA TYR A 108 18.25 -2.41 30.67
C TYR A 108 18.98 -1.48 31.64
N MET A 109 18.81 -0.17 31.47
CA MET A 109 19.45 0.82 32.32
C MET A 109 19.00 0.70 33.78
N LYS A 110 17.70 0.46 33.99
CA LYS A 110 17.19 0.26 35.34
C LYS A 110 17.76 -0.99 36.00
N ASN A 111 17.82 -2.08 35.26
CA ASN A 111 18.37 -3.31 35.78
C ASN A 111 19.85 -3.17 36.17
N GLU A 112 20.63 -2.50 35.34
CA GLU A 112 22.03 -2.28 35.63
C GLU A 112 22.22 -1.36 36.83
N ALA A 113 21.37 -0.35 36.96
CA ALA A 113 21.41 0.54 38.10
C ALA A 113 21.09 -0.20 39.40
N GLU A 114 20.09 -1.09 39.38
CA GLU A 114 19.74 -1.92 40.53
C GLU A 114 20.85 -2.89 40.92
N ASN A 115 21.64 -3.32 39.95
CA ASN A 115 22.76 -4.23 40.18
C ASN A 115 24.03 -3.51 40.59
N GLY A 116 23.98 -2.22 40.79
CA GLY A 116 25.12 -1.43 41.26
C GLY A 116 26.00 -0.87 40.16
N VAL A 117 25.62 -1.00 38.93
CA VAL A 117 26.34 -0.41 37.80
C VAL A 117 25.84 1.04 37.65
N ALA A 118 26.69 1.98 37.96
CA ALA A 118 26.28 3.38 38.07
C ALA A 118 26.49 4.20 36.80
N LEU A 119 27.37 3.76 35.93
CA LEU A 119 27.74 4.56 34.77
C LEU A 119 27.68 3.79 33.47
N PHE A 120 27.11 4.44 32.49
CA PHE A 120 27.11 3.95 31.12
C PHE A 120 27.86 4.93 30.24
N LEU A 121 28.69 4.41 29.36
CA LEU A 121 29.30 5.23 28.33
C LEU A 121 28.29 5.48 27.23
N MET A 122 28.25 6.69 26.70
CA MET A 122 27.33 7.04 25.63
C MET A 122 27.47 6.11 24.42
N ALA A 123 28.72 5.72 24.10
CA ALA A 123 28.97 4.80 23.02
C ALA A 123 28.34 3.41 23.28
N GLU A 124 28.39 2.96 24.52
CA GLU A 124 27.78 1.66 24.88
C GLU A 124 26.26 1.71 24.78
N LEU A 125 25.65 2.77 25.28
CA LEU A 125 24.21 2.94 25.18
C LEU A 125 23.76 3.02 23.72
N ASN A 126 24.48 3.77 22.91
CA ASN A 126 24.19 3.90 21.51
C ASN A 126 24.30 2.53 20.79
N LYS A 127 25.31 1.77 21.12
CA LYS A 127 25.51 0.44 20.57
C LYS A 127 24.34 -0.48 20.92
N GLN A 128 23.93 -0.51 22.18
CA GLN A 128 22.84 -1.34 22.64
C GLN A 128 21.53 -0.96 21.94
N TYR A 129 21.27 0.31 21.83
CA TYR A 129 20.05 0.79 21.19
C TYR A 129 20.01 0.43 19.72
N ASN A 130 21.11 0.62 19.01
CA ASN A 130 21.18 0.29 17.59
C ASN A 130 21.09 -1.21 17.33
N GLU A 131 21.71 -2.02 18.17
CA GLU A 131 21.60 -3.47 18.05
C GLU A 131 20.15 -3.92 18.22
N ARG A 132 19.45 -3.34 19.16
CA ARG A 132 18.05 -3.67 19.38
C ARG A 132 17.17 -3.21 18.23
N LYS A 133 17.45 -2.06 17.66
CA LYS A 133 16.72 -1.59 16.48
C LYS A 133 16.88 -2.56 15.31
N VAL A 134 18.10 -3.04 15.09
CA VAL A 134 18.37 -4.02 14.04
C VAL A 134 17.59 -5.31 14.29
N GLU A 135 17.57 -5.80 15.52
CA GLU A 135 16.82 -7.00 15.89
C GLU A 135 15.31 -6.83 15.63
N LEU A 136 14.80 -5.62 15.82
CA LEU A 136 13.41 -5.31 15.57
C LEU A 136 13.12 -4.95 14.11
N GLY A 137 14.14 -4.97 13.26
CA GLY A 137 14.00 -4.68 11.84
C GLY A 137 14.03 -3.20 11.50
N LEU A 138 14.61 -2.38 12.38
CA LEU A 138 14.75 -0.94 12.12
C LEU A 138 16.17 -0.62 11.67
N PRO A 139 16.35 0.42 10.82
CA PRO A 139 17.70 0.82 10.45
C PRO A 139 18.43 1.46 11.61
N PRO A 140 19.73 1.21 11.75
CA PRO A 140 20.50 1.84 12.83
C PRO A 140 20.67 3.35 12.55
N GLU A 141 20.61 4.14 13.62
CA GLU A 141 20.91 5.55 13.55
C GLU A 141 22.38 5.75 13.82
N THR A 142 23.15 5.97 12.78
CA THR A 142 24.59 6.04 12.93
C THR A 142 25.12 7.45 13.01
N ASN A 143 24.32 8.43 12.63
CA ASN A 143 24.84 9.79 12.49
C ASN A 143 24.50 10.74 13.61
N HIS A 144 23.43 10.48 14.37
CA HIS A 144 23.01 11.39 15.42
C HIS A 144 23.98 11.53 16.56
N LEU A 145 24.57 10.43 16.99
CA LEU A 145 25.43 10.41 18.16
C LEU A 145 26.89 10.64 17.83
N LYS A 146 27.25 10.58 16.56
CA LYS A 146 28.62 10.83 16.13
C LYS A 146 28.98 12.30 16.09
N ASN A 147 27.99 13.16 15.97
CA ASN A 147 28.21 14.59 15.84
C ASN A 147 28.13 15.34 17.18
N GLU A 148 28.00 14.61 18.24
CA GLU A 148 27.99 15.19 19.59
C GLU A 148 29.30 14.90 20.35
#